data_8c8fc03e7cab9168c05b61dd12f2fe76
#
_entry.id   8c8fc03e7cab9168c05b61dd12f2fe76
#
_cell.length_a   1.000
_cell.length_b   1.000
_cell.length_c   1.000
_cell.angle_alpha   90.00
_cell.angle_beta   90.00
_cell.angle_gamma   90.00
#
_symmetry.space_group_name_H-M   'P 1'
#
loop_
_entity.id
_entity.type
_entity.pdbx_description
1 polymer ?
#
loop_
_entity_poly.entity_id
_entity_poly.type
_entity_poly.pdbx_seq_one_letter_code
_entity_poly.pdbx_strand_id
1 'polypeptide(L)'
;MKRLTILYDADCPICVRCRDWLATQPAFVELELLPSGSPEAARRFGAVPWLGAELVVVSDDGEVWAGPAAFIVALWALEDYREWSYRLSGDSFSRMAERFFVALSHRRKWLAGWLAHPSCTSDRCHRIGPHAHTPAYR
;
A
#
# COMPACT_ATOMS: atom_id res chain seq x y z
N MET A 1 -7.25 -7.88 -15.49
CA MET A 1 -6.35 -7.31 -14.47
C MET A 1 -4.91 -7.67 -14.80
N LYS A 2 -4.14 -6.68 -15.22
CA LYS A 2 -2.72 -6.84 -15.57
C LYS A 2 -1.81 -5.99 -14.68
N ARG A 3 -2.36 -4.91 -14.10
CA ARG A 3 -1.66 -3.97 -13.24
C ARG A 3 -2.46 -3.63 -12.01
N LEU A 4 -1.78 -3.51 -10.88
CA LEU A 4 -2.30 -2.96 -9.63
C LEU A 4 -1.49 -1.72 -9.25
N THR A 5 -2.17 -0.59 -9.05
CA THR A 5 -1.57 0.61 -8.47
C THR A 5 -1.82 0.61 -6.98
N ILE A 6 -0.76 0.58 -6.19
CA ILE A 6 -0.80 0.59 -4.73
C ILE A 6 -0.48 2.01 -4.27
N LEU A 7 -1.48 2.66 -3.67
CA LEU A 7 -1.37 4.00 -3.12
C LEU A 7 -0.97 3.90 -1.65
N TYR A 8 0.21 4.42 -1.30
CA TYR A 8 0.76 4.36 0.04
C TYR A 8 1.00 5.75 0.63
N ASP A 9 1.01 5.85 1.95
CA ASP A 9 1.35 7.08 2.66
C ASP A 9 2.87 7.24 2.75
N ALA A 10 3.42 8.20 2.00
CA ALA A 10 4.85 8.47 1.98
C ALA A 10 5.39 9.10 3.28
N ASP A 11 4.52 9.66 4.11
CA ASP A 11 4.88 10.24 5.40
C ASP A 11 4.82 9.23 6.56
N CYS A 12 4.39 8.00 6.26
CA CYS A 12 4.31 6.91 7.23
C CYS A 12 5.52 5.97 7.09
N PRO A 13 6.41 5.86 8.10
CA PRO A 13 7.59 4.98 8.04
C PRO A 13 7.25 3.51 7.78
N ILE A 14 6.16 3.01 8.35
CA ILE A 14 5.71 1.63 8.16
C ILE A 14 5.25 1.42 6.71
N CYS A 15 4.50 2.37 6.16
CA CYS A 15 4.01 2.30 4.79
C CYS A 15 5.16 2.31 3.78
N VAL A 16 6.19 3.12 4.02
CA VAL A 16 7.41 3.14 3.20
C VAL A 16 8.17 1.82 3.28
N ARG A 17 8.29 1.22 4.46
CA ARG A 17 8.90 -0.11 4.61
C ARG A 17 8.10 -1.20 3.90
N CYS A 18 6.79 -1.17 4.00
CA CYS A 18 5.93 -2.09 3.27
C CYS A 18 6.07 -1.92 1.76
N ARG A 19 6.14 -0.68 1.29
CA ARG A 19 6.41 -0.36 -0.11
C ARG A 19 7.75 -0.95 -0.56
N ASP A 20 8.82 -0.73 0.20
CA ASP A 20 10.16 -1.23 -0.13
C ASP A 20 10.17 -2.77 -0.16
N TRP A 21 9.49 -3.40 0.78
CA TRP A 21 9.34 -4.85 0.80
C TRP A 21 8.55 -5.37 -0.40
N LEU A 22 7.39 -4.77 -0.72
CA LEU A 22 6.60 -5.12 -1.90
C LEU A 22 7.41 -5.00 -3.18
N ALA A 23 8.25 -3.96 -3.25
CA ALA A 23 9.13 -3.70 -4.38
C ALA A 23 10.16 -4.81 -4.64
N THR A 24 10.46 -5.65 -3.66
CA THR A 24 11.41 -6.75 -3.78
C THR A 24 10.76 -8.10 -4.08
N GLN A 25 9.43 -8.18 -4.04
CA GLN A 25 8.71 -9.44 -4.19
C GLN A 25 8.42 -9.77 -5.65
N PRO A 26 8.56 -11.05 -6.06
CA PRO A 26 8.06 -11.50 -7.35
C PRO A 26 6.54 -11.42 -7.38
N ALA A 27 5.97 -10.94 -8.48
CA ALA A 27 4.54 -10.74 -8.61
C ALA A 27 4.00 -11.26 -9.95
N PHE A 28 2.78 -11.81 -9.91
CA PHE A 28 2.05 -12.29 -11.10
C PHE A 28 1.49 -11.17 -11.95
N VAL A 29 1.26 -9.99 -11.35
CA VAL A 29 0.76 -8.80 -12.01
C VAL A 29 1.73 -7.65 -11.80
N GLU A 30 1.74 -6.69 -12.71
CA GLU A 30 2.55 -5.49 -12.58
C GLU A 30 2.11 -4.69 -11.35
N LEU A 31 3.04 -4.42 -10.43
CA LEU A 31 2.79 -3.58 -9.26
C LEU A 31 3.36 -2.18 -9.49
N GLU A 32 2.52 -1.20 -9.46
CA GLU A 32 2.89 0.21 -9.47
C GLU A 32 2.70 0.78 -8.06
N LEU A 33 3.79 1.27 -7.49
CA LEU A 33 3.80 1.84 -6.13
C LEU A 33 3.79 3.36 -6.22
N LEU A 34 2.70 4.00 -5.79
CA LEU A 34 2.46 5.42 -5.97
C LEU A 34 2.16 6.11 -4.63
N PRO A 35 2.89 7.19 -4.26
CA PRO A 35 2.54 7.97 -3.08
C PRO A 35 1.14 8.58 -3.22
N SER A 36 0.27 8.37 -2.23
CA SER A 36 -1.11 8.86 -2.26
C SER A 36 -1.22 10.39 -2.30
N GLY A 37 -0.25 11.10 -1.72
CA GLY A 37 -0.19 12.56 -1.74
C GLY A 37 0.53 13.16 -2.95
N SER A 38 0.92 12.34 -3.94
CA SER A 38 1.64 12.82 -5.11
C SER A 38 0.73 13.53 -6.12
N PRO A 39 1.27 14.49 -6.92
CA PRO A 39 0.52 15.11 -8.01
C PRO A 39 0.01 14.10 -9.03
N GLU A 40 0.74 13.00 -9.25
CA GLU A 40 0.33 11.93 -10.14
C GLU A 40 -0.91 11.21 -9.63
N ALA A 41 -0.96 10.89 -8.32
CA ALA A 41 -2.13 10.29 -7.70
C ALA A 41 -3.36 11.21 -7.83
N ALA A 42 -3.18 12.52 -7.58
CA ALA A 42 -4.23 13.51 -7.74
C ALA A 42 -4.75 13.62 -9.18
N ARG A 43 -3.87 13.55 -10.16
CA ARG A 43 -4.27 13.59 -11.58
C ARG A 43 -5.03 12.34 -12.01
N ARG A 44 -4.60 11.16 -11.55
CA ARG A 44 -5.17 9.87 -11.98
C ARG A 44 -6.44 9.50 -11.23
N PHE A 45 -6.51 9.80 -9.94
CA PHE A 45 -7.56 9.34 -9.04
C PHE A 45 -8.38 10.47 -8.41
N GLY A 46 -7.98 11.72 -8.62
CA GLY A 46 -8.67 12.88 -8.06
C GLY A 46 -8.48 13.04 -6.55
N ALA A 47 -9.28 13.90 -5.95
CA ALA A 47 -9.29 14.12 -4.52
C ALA A 47 -10.14 13.03 -3.85
N VAL A 48 -9.51 12.01 -3.33
CA VAL A 48 -10.18 10.93 -2.58
C VAL A 48 -9.98 11.18 -1.09
N PRO A 49 -11.07 11.39 -0.30
CA PRO A 49 -10.97 11.84 1.11
C PRO A 49 -10.21 10.87 2.04
N TRP A 50 -10.21 9.58 1.72
CA TRP A 50 -9.50 8.54 2.49
C TRP A 50 -8.09 8.24 1.98
N LEU A 51 -7.64 8.85 0.88
CA LEU A 51 -6.26 8.73 0.44
C LEU A 51 -5.31 9.26 1.50
N GLY A 52 -4.38 8.40 1.94
CA GLY A 52 -3.44 8.70 3.01
C GLY A 52 -3.86 8.23 4.40
N ALA A 53 -5.13 7.87 4.61
CA ALA A 53 -5.59 7.27 5.86
C ALA A 53 -5.42 5.75 5.87
N GLU A 54 -5.59 5.12 4.72
CA GLU A 54 -5.55 3.66 4.55
C GLU A 54 -4.73 3.29 3.30
N LEU A 55 -4.31 2.03 3.24
CA LEU A 55 -3.78 1.45 2.01
C LEU A 55 -4.90 1.37 0.98
N VAL A 56 -4.65 1.83 -0.22
CA VAL A 56 -5.58 1.74 -1.35
C VAL A 56 -4.89 1.04 -2.52
N VAL A 57 -5.59 0.09 -3.12
CA VAL A 57 -5.16 -0.61 -4.33
C VAL A 57 -6.19 -0.38 -5.43
N VAL A 58 -5.73 -0.02 -6.60
CA VAL A 58 -6.56 0.22 -7.78
C VAL A 58 -6.09 -0.68 -8.92
N SER A 59 -7.01 -1.41 -9.54
CA SER A 59 -6.69 -2.19 -10.73
C SER A 59 -6.75 -1.35 -12.02
N ASP A 60 -6.13 -1.86 -13.07
CA ASP A 60 -6.25 -1.31 -14.42
C ASP A 60 -7.68 -1.41 -15.00
N ASP A 61 -8.53 -2.28 -14.43
CA ASP A 61 -9.94 -2.43 -14.78
C ASP A 61 -10.85 -1.45 -13.99
N GLY A 62 -10.30 -0.67 -13.06
CA GLY A 62 -11.02 0.35 -12.29
C GLY A 62 -11.61 -0.14 -10.96
N GLU A 63 -11.29 -1.35 -10.53
CA GLU A 63 -11.67 -1.84 -9.21
C GLU A 63 -10.80 -1.20 -8.13
N VAL A 64 -11.40 -0.87 -6.99
CA VAL A 64 -10.74 -0.20 -5.86
C VAL A 64 -10.96 -0.97 -4.58
N TRP A 65 -9.85 -1.23 -3.87
CA TRP A 65 -9.87 -1.82 -2.54
C TRP A 65 -9.18 -0.90 -1.55
N ALA A 66 -9.68 -0.84 -0.33
CA ALA A 66 -9.12 -0.03 0.74
C ALA A 66 -8.94 -0.86 2.03
N GLY A 67 -7.99 -0.46 2.86
CA GLY A 67 -7.71 -1.09 4.15
C GLY A 67 -7.34 -2.56 4.07
N PRO A 68 -8.00 -3.44 4.85
CA PRO A 68 -7.71 -4.87 4.88
C PRO A 68 -7.87 -5.55 3.51
N ALA A 69 -8.89 -5.17 2.76
CA ALA A 69 -9.13 -5.72 1.42
C ALA A 69 -8.00 -5.36 0.45
N ALA A 70 -7.49 -4.14 0.51
CA ALA A 70 -6.33 -3.72 -0.27
C ALA A 70 -5.08 -4.55 0.05
N PHE A 71 -4.84 -4.83 1.32
CA PHE A 71 -3.74 -5.68 1.76
C PHE A 71 -3.86 -7.12 1.23
N ILE A 72 -5.05 -7.70 1.30
CA ILE A 72 -5.33 -9.04 0.78
C ILE A 72 -5.08 -9.10 -0.72
N VAL A 73 -5.54 -8.10 -1.47
CA VAL A 73 -5.32 -8.02 -2.93
C VAL A 73 -3.84 -7.83 -3.26
N ALA A 74 -3.11 -7.02 -2.48
CA ALA A 74 -1.67 -6.89 -2.65
C ALA A 74 -0.93 -8.23 -2.43
N LEU A 75 -1.29 -8.99 -1.38
CA LEU A 75 -0.74 -10.33 -1.16
C LEU A 75 -1.10 -11.31 -2.27
N TRP A 76 -2.33 -11.24 -2.78
CA TRP A 76 -2.79 -12.07 -3.90
C TRP A 76 -1.95 -11.84 -5.17
N ALA A 77 -1.48 -10.63 -5.37
CA ALA A 77 -0.64 -10.28 -6.52
C ALA A 77 0.76 -10.89 -6.45
N LEU A 78 1.25 -11.23 -5.25
CA LEU A 78 2.60 -11.77 -5.04
C LEU A 78 2.63 -13.29 -5.25
N GLU A 79 3.72 -13.78 -5.85
CA GLU A 79 3.89 -15.21 -6.14
C GLU A 79 3.94 -16.06 -4.86
N ASP A 80 4.75 -15.65 -3.89
CA ASP A 80 4.98 -16.41 -2.66
C ASP A 80 3.87 -16.25 -1.62
N TYR A 81 3.02 -15.23 -1.77
CA TYR A 81 2.01 -14.88 -0.76
C TYR A 81 0.56 -15.05 -1.22
N ARG A 82 0.33 -15.46 -2.45
CA ARG A 82 -1.03 -15.65 -3.01
C ARG A 82 -1.85 -16.64 -2.19
N GLU A 83 -1.27 -17.71 -1.74
CA GLU A 83 -1.98 -18.69 -0.91
C GLU A 83 -2.43 -18.11 0.42
N TRP A 84 -1.62 -17.24 1.02
CA TRP A 84 -1.97 -16.51 2.23
C TRP A 84 -3.17 -15.59 2.01
N SER A 85 -3.28 -14.96 0.85
CA SER A 85 -4.42 -14.09 0.55
C SER A 85 -5.74 -14.85 0.61
N TYR A 86 -5.78 -16.08 0.13
CA TYR A 86 -6.98 -16.94 0.20
C TYR A 86 -7.32 -17.33 1.64
N ARG A 87 -6.33 -17.63 2.45
CA ARG A 87 -6.53 -17.94 3.88
C ARG A 87 -7.04 -16.73 4.66
N LEU A 88 -6.56 -15.54 4.30
CA LEU A 88 -6.92 -14.29 4.95
C LEU A 88 -8.27 -13.71 4.47
N SER A 89 -8.80 -14.18 3.36
CA SER A 89 -10.09 -13.75 2.83
C SER A 89 -11.30 -14.40 3.50
N GLY A 90 -11.10 -15.34 4.43
CA GLY A 90 -12.19 -15.98 5.18
C GLY A 90 -12.88 -15.02 6.16
N ASP A 91 -14.21 -15.17 6.32
CA ASP A 91 -15.06 -14.27 7.12
C ASP A 91 -14.61 -14.06 8.57
N SER A 92 -14.06 -15.09 9.20
CA SER A 92 -13.57 -15.01 10.58
C SER A 92 -12.28 -14.21 10.69
N PHE A 93 -11.44 -14.30 9.67
CA PHE A 93 -10.17 -13.58 9.63
C PHE A 93 -10.37 -12.12 9.19
N SER A 94 -11.29 -11.87 8.29
CA SER A 94 -11.64 -10.51 7.82
C SER A 94 -11.98 -9.58 9.00
N ARG A 95 -12.81 -10.04 9.94
CA ARG A 95 -13.18 -9.26 11.14
C ARG A 95 -11.99 -9.02 12.08
N MET A 96 -11.08 -9.98 12.22
CA MET A 96 -9.89 -9.83 13.05
C MET A 96 -8.88 -8.90 12.38
N ALA A 97 -8.70 -9.03 11.08
CA ALA A 97 -7.84 -8.17 10.28
C ALA A 97 -8.33 -6.72 10.32
N GLU A 98 -9.63 -6.49 10.18
CA GLU A 98 -10.24 -5.16 10.27
C GLU A 98 -9.95 -4.50 11.63
N ARG A 99 -10.13 -5.23 12.74
CA ARG A 99 -9.81 -4.74 14.09
C ARG A 99 -8.32 -4.45 14.24
N PHE A 100 -7.46 -5.30 13.69
CA PHE A 100 -6.01 -5.11 13.72
C PHE A 100 -5.61 -3.86 12.92
N PHE A 101 -6.16 -3.68 11.72
CA PHE A 101 -5.89 -2.51 10.88
C PHE A 101 -6.39 -1.22 11.51
N VAL A 102 -7.57 -1.23 12.12
CA VAL A 102 -8.09 -0.06 12.86
C VAL A 102 -7.16 0.27 14.03
N ALA A 103 -6.76 -0.71 14.82
CA ALA A 103 -5.83 -0.51 15.93
C ALA A 103 -4.46 -0.02 15.46
N LEU A 104 -3.94 -0.57 14.36
CA LEU A 104 -2.68 -0.15 13.74
C LEU A 104 -2.77 1.27 13.21
N SER A 105 -3.87 1.64 12.56
CA SER A 105 -4.10 2.99 12.05
C SER A 105 -4.15 4.02 13.17
N HIS A 106 -4.81 3.71 14.28
CA HIS A 106 -4.83 4.57 15.48
C HIS A 106 -3.46 4.69 16.17
N ARG A 107 -2.68 3.62 16.18
CA ARG A 107 -1.34 3.57 16.79
C ARG A 107 -0.21 3.91 15.84
N ARG A 108 -0.51 4.17 14.59
CA ARG A 108 0.46 4.43 13.52
C ARG A 108 1.48 5.52 13.90
N LYS A 109 1.01 6.62 14.47
CA LYS A 109 1.88 7.73 14.91
C LYS A 109 2.80 7.33 16.07
N TRP A 110 2.33 6.49 16.97
CA TRP A 110 3.11 5.98 18.08
C TRP A 110 4.16 4.95 17.62
N LEU A 111 3.76 4.02 16.77
CA LEU A 111 4.66 3.05 16.14
C LEU A 111 5.68 3.72 15.21
N ALA A 112 5.31 4.82 14.55
CA ALA A 112 6.22 5.60 13.72
C ALA A 112 7.38 6.18 14.54
N GLY A 113 7.14 6.63 15.78
CA GLY A 113 8.19 7.06 16.70
C GLY A 113 9.13 5.94 17.13
N TRP A 114 8.64 4.71 17.21
CA TRP A 114 9.40 3.53 17.61
C TRP A 114 10.21 2.91 16.44
N LEU A 115 9.63 3.00 15.24
CA LEU A 115 10.22 2.50 14.00
C LEU A 115 10.87 3.61 13.17
N ALA A 116 11.32 4.69 13.84
CA ALA A 116 11.95 5.83 13.17
C ALA A 116 12.93 5.35 12.08
N HIS A 117 12.46 5.41 10.84
CA HIS A 117 13.27 5.00 9.69
C HIS A 117 14.00 6.24 9.18
N PRO A 118 15.34 6.24 9.14
CA PRO A 118 16.11 7.41 8.69
C PRO A 118 15.80 7.85 7.25
N SER A 119 15.10 7.02 6.49
CA SER A 119 14.69 7.32 5.13
C SER A 119 13.35 8.06 5.00
N CYS A 120 12.60 8.25 6.09
CA CYS A 120 11.33 8.95 6.12
C CYS A 120 11.43 10.39 6.64
N THR A 121 12.50 11.09 6.35
CA THR A 121 12.47 12.55 6.37
C THR A 121 11.61 13.02 5.19
N SER A 122 10.77 14.02 5.39
CA SER A 122 9.84 14.53 4.37
C SER A 122 10.52 14.77 3.01
N ASP A 123 11.76 15.24 3.01
CA ASP A 123 12.56 15.46 1.80
C ASP A 123 12.90 14.16 1.03
N ARG A 124 13.13 13.06 1.74
CA ARG A 124 13.40 11.78 1.07
C ARG A 124 12.14 11.10 0.56
N CYS A 125 11.04 11.22 1.28
CA CYS A 125 9.76 10.71 0.83
C CYS A 125 9.25 11.48 -0.40
N HIS A 126 9.52 12.79 -0.48
CA HIS A 126 9.25 13.59 -1.67
C HIS A 126 10.16 13.24 -2.86
N ARG A 127 11.41 12.84 -2.61
CA ARG A 127 12.32 12.38 -3.68
C ARG A 127 11.95 11.03 -4.28
N ILE A 128 11.11 10.26 -3.59
CA ILE A 128 10.49 9.04 -4.08
C ILE A 128 9.11 9.39 -4.70
N GLY A 129 9.03 10.54 -5.32
CA GLY A 129 7.85 10.98 -6.05
C GLY A 129 7.59 10.12 -7.29
N PRO A 130 6.45 10.28 -7.94
CA PRO A 130 5.97 9.42 -9.02
C PRO A 130 6.92 9.31 -10.22
N HIS A 131 7.87 10.21 -10.34
CA HIS A 131 8.88 10.20 -11.40
C HIS A 131 10.20 9.56 -10.98
N ALA A 132 10.40 9.26 -9.70
CA ALA A 132 11.60 8.61 -9.20
C ALA A 132 11.41 7.09 -9.24
N HIS A 133 11.24 6.56 -10.46
CA HIS A 133 11.42 5.16 -10.76
C HIS A 133 10.74 4.23 -9.74
N THR A 134 9.42 4.34 -9.62
CA THR A 134 8.65 3.25 -9.06
C THR A 134 8.77 2.09 -10.04
N PRO A 135 9.58 1.07 -9.77
CA PRO A 135 9.66 -0.02 -10.70
C PRO A 135 8.30 -0.68 -10.79
N ALA A 136 7.82 -0.87 -12.00
CA ALA A 136 6.69 -1.73 -12.26
C ALA A 136 7.15 -3.17 -11.98
N TYR A 137 6.52 -3.83 -11.02
CA TYR A 137 6.80 -5.22 -10.71
C TYR A 137 5.82 -6.11 -11.46
N ARG A 138 6.40 -7.03 -12.18
CA ARG A 138 5.66 -8.03 -12.95
C ARG A 138 5.65 -9.37 -12.24
#